data_c4a1234088c38fa14ab74acd822adce9
#
_entry.id   c4a1234088c38fa14ab74acd822adce9
#
_cell.length_a   1.000
_cell.length_b   1.000
_cell.length_c   1.000
_cell.angle_alpha   90.00
_cell.angle_beta   90.00
_cell.angle_gamma   90.00
#
_symmetry.space_group_name_H-M   'P 1'
#
loop_
_entity.id
_entity.type
_entity.pdbx_description
1 polymer ?
#
loop_
_entity_poly.entity_id
_entity_poly.type
_entity_poly.pdbx_seq_one_letter_code
_entity_poly.pdbx_strand_id
1 'polypeptide(L)'
;MKLRQGEIKKTMKGILAGAFLLAAGSAAVFAVGTETELKAYAAEWQQAENGDWTYKEDDGSLASGWQKIGGVWYDLDAENGVWNSHPSLDETSVCYLVENAVNRAGWFNRKISEDIVLHYRVDSKNQYKYTVVVQEESRPDEIGSTLKTFEVDRRTGTAKDVSTKIVLDLYE
;
A
#
# COMPACT_ATOMS: atom_id res chain seq x y z
N MET A 1 -2.14 -17.36 -15.91
CA MET A 1 -2.38 -18.29 -14.78
C MET A 1 -3.21 -17.52 -13.78
N LYS A 2 -4.49 -17.83 -13.64
CA LYS A 2 -5.39 -17.12 -12.70
C LYS A 2 -5.07 -17.58 -11.28
N LEU A 3 -4.41 -16.75 -10.48
CA LEU A 3 -4.34 -16.97 -9.05
C LEU A 3 -5.76 -16.86 -8.47
N ARG A 4 -6.18 -17.88 -7.74
CA ARG A 4 -7.52 -17.93 -7.13
C ARG A 4 -7.56 -16.92 -5.97
N GLN A 5 -8.68 -16.22 -5.80
CA GLN A 5 -8.95 -15.33 -4.65
C GLN A 5 -8.53 -15.93 -3.27
N GLY A 6 -8.49 -17.25 -3.16
CA GLY A 6 -8.05 -17.93 -1.95
C GLY A 6 -6.56 -17.76 -1.61
N GLU A 7 -5.70 -17.43 -2.56
CA GLU A 7 -4.26 -17.24 -2.31
C GLU A 7 -3.96 -15.82 -1.82
N ILE A 8 -4.68 -14.82 -2.34
CA ILE A 8 -4.60 -13.44 -1.82
C ILE A 8 -5.00 -13.41 -0.34
N LYS A 9 -6.09 -14.10 0.02
CA LYS A 9 -6.52 -14.26 1.42
C LYS A 9 -5.48 -14.97 2.29
N LYS A 10 -4.69 -15.87 1.71
CA LYS A 10 -3.64 -16.61 2.43
C LYS A 10 -2.41 -15.74 2.70
N THR A 11 -2.08 -14.84 1.77
CA THR A 11 -0.99 -13.87 1.93
C THR A 11 -1.33 -12.81 2.98
N MET A 12 -2.57 -12.30 2.99
CA MET A 12 -3.02 -11.38 4.05
C MET A 12 -3.04 -12.04 5.44
N LYS A 13 -3.47 -13.30 5.54
CA LYS A 13 -3.38 -14.03 6.82
C LYS A 13 -1.94 -14.21 7.33
N GLY A 14 -0.97 -14.33 6.44
CA GLY A 14 0.44 -14.39 6.79
C GLY A 14 1.00 -13.07 7.31
N ILE A 15 0.56 -11.95 6.74
CA ILE A 15 0.94 -10.59 7.17
C ILE A 15 0.32 -10.27 8.54
N LEU A 16 -0.94 -10.63 8.76
CA LEU A 16 -1.61 -10.46 10.05
C LEU A 16 -0.96 -11.28 11.19
N ALA A 17 -0.43 -12.47 10.90
CA ALA A 17 0.24 -13.29 11.91
C ALA A 17 1.62 -12.76 12.34
N GLY A 18 2.27 -11.92 11.51
CA GLY A 18 3.57 -11.31 11.82
C GLY A 18 3.49 -10.02 12.65
N ALA A 19 2.36 -9.31 12.63
CA ALA A 19 2.16 -8.06 13.37
C ALA A 19 1.71 -8.26 14.82
N PHE A 20 1.37 -9.49 15.24
CA PHE A 20 0.77 -9.76 16.56
C PHE A 20 1.77 -9.93 17.71
N LEU A 21 3.07 -9.69 17.54
CA LEU A 21 4.08 -10.06 18.55
C LEU A 21 4.90 -8.91 19.14
N LEU A 22 4.47 -7.63 19.03
CA LEU A 22 5.21 -6.53 19.68
C LEU A 22 4.33 -5.41 20.22
N ALA A 23 3.38 -5.72 21.10
CA ALA A 23 2.82 -4.70 22.00
C ALA A 23 2.27 -5.31 23.30
N ALA A 24 3.15 -5.95 24.07
CA ALA A 24 2.93 -6.16 25.50
C ALA A 24 3.79 -5.18 26.29
N GLY A 25 3.36 -3.92 26.32
CA GLY A 25 3.93 -2.89 27.16
C GLY A 25 2.82 -2.35 28.09
N SER A 26 2.66 -2.99 29.25
CA SER A 26 1.77 -2.56 30.31
C SER A 26 2.20 -1.19 30.87
N ALA A 27 1.41 -0.15 30.60
CA ALA A 27 1.42 1.08 31.38
C ALA A 27 0.16 1.10 32.24
N ALA A 28 0.29 0.71 33.50
CA ALA A 28 -0.74 0.93 34.49
C ALA A 28 -0.74 2.41 34.87
N VAL A 29 -1.75 3.14 34.41
CA VAL A 29 -2.03 4.51 34.88
C VAL A 29 -3.15 4.42 35.92
N PHE A 30 -2.81 4.78 37.18
CA PHE A 30 -3.80 5.01 38.22
C PHE A 30 -4.48 6.37 37.97
N ALA A 31 -5.74 6.38 37.54
CA ALA A 31 -6.56 7.57 37.47
C ALA A 31 -7.67 7.49 38.53
N VAL A 32 -7.65 8.44 39.44
CA VAL A 32 -8.76 8.71 40.37
C VAL A 32 -9.72 9.68 39.69
N GLY A 33 -10.94 9.21 39.38
CA GLY A 33 -12.14 10.06 39.24
C GLY A 33 -12.45 10.57 37.83
N THR A 34 -13.51 10.02 37.32
CA THR A 34 -14.39 10.20 36.17
C THR A 34 -14.11 9.17 35.06
N GLU A 35 -15.03 8.20 34.98
CA GLU A 35 -15.01 7.13 34.00
C GLU A 35 -15.31 7.67 32.59
N THR A 36 -14.30 8.15 31.90
CA THR A 36 -14.21 8.04 30.44
C THR A 36 -13.28 6.89 30.18
N GLU A 37 -13.85 5.72 29.92
CA GLU A 37 -13.06 4.60 29.37
C GLU A 37 -12.43 5.08 28.06
N LEU A 38 -11.16 5.48 28.11
CA LEU A 38 -10.32 5.60 26.92
C LEU A 38 -10.10 4.17 26.44
N LYS A 39 -11.00 3.66 25.59
CA LYS A 39 -10.76 2.45 24.84
C LYS A 39 -9.59 2.77 23.90
N ALA A 40 -8.40 2.35 24.27
CA ALA A 40 -7.28 2.30 23.34
C ALA A 40 -7.61 1.21 22.30
N TYR A 41 -7.98 1.62 21.11
CA TYR A 41 -8.05 0.73 19.97
C TYR A 41 -6.64 0.61 19.39
N ALA A 42 -6.22 -0.59 19.02
CA ALA A 42 -5.05 -0.78 18.17
C ALA A 42 -5.54 -0.80 16.74
N ALA A 43 -4.83 -0.11 15.85
CA ALA A 43 -5.16 -0.13 14.42
C ALA A 43 -5.06 -1.56 13.87
N GLU A 44 -6.10 -2.05 13.21
CA GLU A 44 -6.18 -3.44 12.78
C GLU A 44 -7.07 -3.67 11.55
N TRP A 45 -6.74 -4.72 10.79
CA TRP A 45 -7.61 -5.23 9.74
C TRP A 45 -8.75 -6.06 10.32
N GLN A 46 -9.98 -5.77 9.87
CA GLN A 46 -11.18 -6.50 10.24
C GLN A 46 -11.82 -7.14 9.01
N GLN A 47 -12.24 -8.40 9.12
CA GLN A 47 -12.96 -9.08 8.06
C GLN A 47 -14.42 -9.28 8.45
N ALA A 48 -15.33 -8.77 7.63
CA ALA A 48 -16.77 -8.99 7.79
C ALA A 48 -17.17 -10.43 7.38
N GLU A 49 -18.37 -10.86 7.77
CA GLU A 49 -18.90 -12.21 7.46
C GLU A 49 -19.02 -12.48 5.94
N ASN A 50 -19.32 -11.45 5.16
CA ASN A 50 -19.37 -11.51 3.70
C ASN A 50 -18.00 -11.62 3.04
N GLY A 51 -16.91 -11.51 3.82
CA GLY A 51 -15.54 -11.63 3.38
C GLY A 51 -14.86 -10.31 3.03
N ASP A 52 -15.54 -9.17 3.14
CA ASP A 52 -14.98 -7.84 2.93
C ASP A 52 -13.97 -7.48 4.01
N TRP A 53 -12.95 -6.71 3.66
CA TRP A 53 -11.93 -6.23 4.57
C TRP A 53 -12.02 -4.72 4.75
N THR A 54 -11.93 -4.28 6.01
CA THR A 54 -11.83 -2.88 6.41
C THR A 54 -10.61 -2.70 7.32
N TYR A 55 -10.09 -1.48 7.40
CA TYR A 55 -9.02 -1.13 8.34
C TYR A 55 -9.55 -0.15 9.38
N LYS A 56 -9.38 -0.51 10.64
CA LYS A 56 -9.77 0.32 11.78
C LYS A 56 -8.55 1.05 12.30
N GLU A 57 -8.69 2.34 12.48
CA GLU A 57 -7.66 3.21 13.05
C GLU A 57 -7.57 3.10 14.59
N ASP A 58 -6.51 3.64 15.18
CA ASP A 58 -6.29 3.66 16.63
C ASP A 58 -7.40 4.38 17.42
N ASP A 59 -8.12 5.31 16.81
CA ASP A 59 -9.26 6.02 17.41
C ASP A 59 -10.58 5.25 17.26
N GLY A 60 -10.56 4.11 16.59
CA GLY A 60 -11.72 3.26 16.34
C GLY A 60 -12.50 3.61 15.09
N SER A 61 -12.16 4.65 14.35
CA SER A 61 -12.76 4.98 13.06
C SER A 61 -12.32 3.99 11.96
N LEU A 62 -13.11 3.91 10.88
CA LEU A 62 -12.69 3.18 9.68
C LEU A 62 -11.84 4.09 8.80
N ALA A 63 -10.71 3.57 8.36
CA ALA A 63 -9.90 4.22 7.35
C ALA A 63 -10.63 4.25 6.00
N SER A 64 -10.41 5.29 5.20
CA SER A 64 -11.00 5.45 3.87
C SER A 64 -10.05 6.13 2.90
N GLY A 65 -10.29 5.96 1.60
CA GLY A 65 -9.41 6.43 0.55
C GLY A 65 -8.10 5.65 0.48
N TRP A 66 -7.08 6.22 -0.14
CA TRP A 66 -5.77 5.60 -0.22
C TRP A 66 -5.01 5.70 1.10
N GLN A 67 -4.65 4.56 1.67
CA GLN A 67 -3.90 4.45 2.93
C GLN A 67 -2.64 3.60 2.74
N LYS A 68 -1.51 4.05 3.33
CA LYS A 68 -0.27 3.26 3.34
C LYS A 68 -0.13 2.52 4.66
N ILE A 69 -0.48 1.24 4.67
CA ILE A 69 -0.52 0.40 5.86
C ILE A 69 0.59 -0.64 5.78
N GLY A 70 1.52 -0.63 6.73
CA GLY A 70 2.66 -1.56 6.72
C GLY A 70 3.55 -1.44 5.48
N GLY A 71 3.62 -0.26 4.87
CA GLY A 71 4.42 0.01 3.67
C GLY A 71 3.74 -0.33 2.34
N VAL A 72 2.49 -0.80 2.37
CA VAL A 72 1.68 -1.14 1.19
C VAL A 72 0.50 -0.17 1.07
N TRP A 73 0.24 0.31 -0.14
CA TRP A 73 -0.91 1.16 -0.43
C TRP A 73 -2.17 0.33 -0.62
N TYR A 74 -3.27 0.75 0.01
CA TYR A 74 -4.59 0.15 -0.07
C TYR A 74 -5.62 1.22 -0.45
N ASP A 75 -6.50 0.90 -1.39
CA ASP A 75 -7.67 1.70 -1.73
C ASP A 75 -8.85 1.24 -0.86
N LEU A 76 -9.28 2.09 0.07
CA LEU A 76 -10.41 1.82 0.97
C LEU A 76 -11.59 2.70 0.53
N ASP A 77 -12.73 2.08 0.28
CA ASP A 77 -13.92 2.79 -0.21
C ASP A 77 -14.28 3.97 0.69
N ALA A 78 -14.57 5.12 0.10
CA ALA A 78 -14.79 6.37 0.82
C ALA A 78 -16.07 6.38 1.68
N GLU A 79 -17.05 5.53 1.36
CA GLU A 79 -18.34 5.50 2.06
C GLU A 79 -18.38 4.46 3.18
N ASN A 80 -17.74 3.30 2.96
CA ASN A 80 -17.84 2.16 3.85
C ASN A 80 -16.51 1.58 4.33
N GLY A 81 -15.36 2.13 3.86
CA GLY A 81 -14.03 1.70 4.25
C GLY A 81 -13.61 0.31 3.72
N VAL A 82 -14.40 -0.31 2.83
CA VAL A 82 -14.09 -1.64 2.30
C VAL A 82 -12.91 -1.58 1.35
N TRP A 83 -11.96 -2.49 1.52
CA TRP A 83 -10.79 -2.59 0.64
C TRP A 83 -11.18 -3.00 -0.78
N ASN A 84 -10.84 -2.14 -1.73
CA ASN A 84 -10.96 -2.39 -3.16
C ASN A 84 -9.66 -3.01 -3.68
N SER A 85 -9.69 -4.30 -4.00
CA SER A 85 -8.52 -5.03 -4.50
C SER A 85 -8.15 -4.72 -5.95
N HIS A 86 -9.03 -4.05 -6.70
CA HIS A 86 -8.85 -3.73 -8.12
C HIS A 86 -9.31 -2.29 -8.41
N PRO A 87 -8.67 -1.28 -7.83
CA PRO A 87 -9.03 0.11 -8.05
C PRO A 87 -8.84 0.51 -9.51
N SER A 88 -9.64 1.47 -9.95
CA SER A 88 -9.50 2.07 -11.27
C SER A 88 -8.15 2.80 -11.39
N LEU A 89 -7.50 2.67 -12.55
CA LEU A 89 -6.22 3.34 -12.81
C LEU A 89 -6.44 4.79 -13.20
N ASP A 90 -6.04 5.69 -12.32
CA ASP A 90 -5.82 7.11 -12.55
C ASP A 90 -4.36 7.50 -12.31
N GLU A 91 -4.02 8.78 -12.33
CA GLU A 91 -2.63 9.25 -12.15
C GLU A 91 -2.10 9.02 -10.73
N THR A 92 -2.97 9.00 -9.74
CA THR A 92 -2.61 8.75 -8.34
C THR A 92 -2.49 7.27 -8.08
N SER A 93 -3.54 6.51 -8.37
CA SER A 93 -3.61 5.08 -8.13
C SER A 93 -2.53 4.30 -8.86
N VAL A 94 -2.20 4.69 -10.10
CA VAL A 94 -1.14 4.02 -10.87
C VAL A 94 0.23 4.14 -10.20
N CYS A 95 0.53 5.29 -9.58
CA CYS A 95 1.80 5.48 -8.85
C CYS A 95 1.85 4.59 -7.61
N TYR A 96 0.79 4.52 -6.81
CA TYR A 96 0.70 3.68 -5.63
C TYR A 96 0.79 2.19 -5.95
N LEU A 97 0.09 1.76 -7.00
CA LEU A 97 0.12 0.35 -7.42
C LEU A 97 1.46 -0.05 -8.03
N VAL A 98 2.13 0.84 -8.78
CA VAL A 98 3.51 0.60 -9.25
C VAL A 98 4.47 0.49 -8.07
N GLU A 99 4.35 1.35 -7.05
CA GLU A 99 5.15 1.25 -5.83
C GLU A 99 4.94 -0.10 -5.13
N ASN A 100 3.69 -0.52 -4.96
CA ASN A 100 3.36 -1.83 -4.38
C ASN A 100 4.00 -2.98 -5.18
N ALA A 101 3.86 -2.97 -6.51
CA ALA A 101 4.40 -4.01 -7.37
C ALA A 101 5.93 -4.06 -7.35
N VAL A 102 6.59 -2.91 -7.35
CA VAL A 102 8.05 -2.77 -7.26
C VAL A 102 8.57 -3.27 -5.91
N ASN A 103 7.87 -2.93 -4.81
CA ASN A 103 8.23 -3.38 -3.46
C ASN A 103 8.06 -4.91 -3.33
N ARG A 104 6.97 -5.49 -3.86
CA ARG A 104 6.78 -6.95 -3.91
C ARG A 104 7.88 -7.65 -4.70
N ALA A 105 8.29 -7.07 -5.82
CA ALA A 105 9.37 -7.59 -6.65
C ALA A 105 10.76 -7.45 -6.01
N GLY A 106 10.90 -6.70 -4.91
CA GLY A 106 12.16 -6.51 -4.20
C GLY A 106 13.21 -5.72 -4.97
N TRP A 107 12.81 -4.89 -5.92
CA TRP A 107 13.74 -4.24 -6.85
C TRP A 107 14.65 -3.19 -6.21
N PHE A 108 14.23 -2.57 -5.12
CA PHE A 108 15.02 -1.60 -4.36
C PHE A 108 15.46 -2.11 -2.98
N ASN A 109 15.33 -3.42 -2.69
CA ASN A 109 15.76 -4.04 -1.43
C ASN A 109 17.29 -4.09 -1.21
N ARG A 110 18.09 -3.66 -2.18
CA ARG A 110 19.51 -3.45 -1.95
C ARG A 110 19.68 -2.12 -1.25
N LYS A 111 19.95 -2.14 0.07
CA LYS A 111 20.53 -1.03 0.85
C LYS A 111 20.60 0.31 0.08
N ILE A 112 19.47 0.78 -0.38
CA ILE A 112 19.24 2.20 -0.49
C ILE A 112 19.38 2.61 0.95
N SER A 113 20.33 3.49 1.29
CA SER A 113 20.50 3.95 2.66
C SER A 113 19.11 4.37 3.15
N GLU A 114 18.83 4.19 4.45
CA GLU A 114 17.52 4.55 5.06
C GLU A 114 17.10 5.99 4.76
N ASP A 115 18.00 6.77 4.16
CA ASP A 115 17.88 8.18 3.82
C ASP A 115 17.39 8.45 2.38
N ILE A 116 17.19 7.43 1.52
CA ILE A 116 16.71 7.66 0.13
C ILE A 116 15.20 7.52 0.06
N VAL A 117 14.52 8.62 -0.25
CA VAL A 117 13.10 8.65 -0.57
C VAL A 117 12.91 8.41 -2.07
N LEU A 118 11.99 7.51 -2.43
CA LEU A 118 11.63 7.23 -3.80
C LEU A 118 10.32 7.94 -4.15
N HIS A 119 10.33 8.66 -5.27
CA HIS A 119 9.15 9.32 -5.82
C HIS A 119 8.65 8.59 -7.05
N TYR A 120 7.37 8.26 -7.04
CA TYR A 120 6.65 7.67 -8.17
C TYR A 120 5.74 8.73 -8.78
N ARG A 121 5.91 9.03 -10.06
CA ARG A 121 5.07 10.01 -10.74
C ARG A 121 4.73 9.60 -12.16
N VAL A 122 3.58 10.05 -12.64
CA VAL A 122 3.22 9.95 -14.06
C VAL A 122 4.01 11.00 -14.84
N ASP A 123 4.84 10.54 -15.78
CA ASP A 123 5.60 11.38 -16.68
C ASP A 123 4.80 11.74 -17.94
N SER A 124 4.09 10.76 -18.50
CA SER A 124 3.19 10.93 -19.62
C SER A 124 2.04 9.94 -19.61
N LYS A 125 0.96 10.27 -20.31
CA LYS A 125 -0.23 9.43 -20.42
C LYS A 125 -0.91 9.56 -21.77
N ASN A 126 -1.59 8.48 -22.17
CA ASN A 126 -2.57 8.49 -23.26
C ASN A 126 -3.76 7.61 -22.88
N GLN A 127 -4.71 7.41 -23.81
CA GLN A 127 -5.90 6.61 -23.53
C GLN A 127 -5.63 5.14 -23.18
N TYR A 128 -4.45 4.61 -23.54
CA TYR A 128 -4.08 3.19 -23.35
C TYR A 128 -3.04 2.97 -22.27
N LYS A 129 -2.19 3.96 -22.00
CA LYS A 129 -1.00 3.79 -21.15
C LYS A 129 -0.73 4.99 -20.25
N TYR A 130 -0.12 4.69 -19.10
CA TYR A 130 0.67 5.64 -18.33
C TYR A 130 2.15 5.33 -18.49
N THR A 131 2.99 6.36 -18.49
CA THR A 131 4.43 6.22 -18.26
C THR A 131 4.69 6.67 -16.83
N VAL A 132 5.12 5.77 -15.97
CA VAL A 132 5.46 6.06 -14.57
C VAL A 132 6.97 6.02 -14.42
N VAL A 133 7.55 7.09 -13.86
CA VAL A 133 8.97 7.16 -13.52
C VAL A 133 9.16 7.05 -12.02
N VAL A 134 10.23 6.34 -11.63
CA VAL A 134 10.71 6.24 -10.25
C VAL A 134 11.98 7.04 -10.15
N GLN A 135 12.02 8.02 -9.27
CA GLN A 135 13.14 8.93 -9.07
C GLN A 135 13.59 8.90 -7.60
N GLU A 136 14.87 9.08 -7.36
CA GLU A 136 15.39 9.27 -6.01
C GLU A 136 15.31 10.74 -5.62
N GLU A 137 15.09 11.00 -4.34
CA GLU A 137 15.29 12.32 -3.75
C GLU A 137 16.73 12.39 -3.25
N SER A 138 17.56 13.20 -3.93
CA SER A 138 18.98 13.35 -3.59
C SER A 138 19.20 14.27 -2.39
N ARG A 139 18.27 15.20 -2.14
CA ARG A 139 18.23 16.16 -1.03
C ARG A 139 16.79 16.57 -0.79
N PRO A 140 16.40 17.09 0.38
CA PRO A 140 15.08 17.61 0.61
C PRO A 140 14.68 18.58 -0.52
N ASP A 141 13.54 18.29 -1.19
CA ASP A 141 12.96 19.05 -2.29
C ASP A 141 13.74 19.02 -3.63
N GLU A 142 14.79 18.19 -3.77
CA GLU A 142 15.54 18.03 -5.02
C GLU A 142 15.31 16.63 -5.61
N ILE A 143 14.48 16.55 -6.65
CA ILE A 143 14.26 15.31 -7.39
C ILE A 143 15.51 14.96 -8.19
N GLY A 144 16.10 13.82 -7.88
CA GLY A 144 17.31 13.32 -8.50
C GLY A 144 17.06 12.51 -9.78
N SER A 145 17.97 11.57 -10.03
CA SER A 145 17.98 10.77 -11.26
C SER A 145 16.78 9.84 -11.36
N THR A 146 16.31 9.61 -12.59
CA THR A 146 15.33 8.55 -12.87
C THR A 146 16.00 7.18 -12.75
N LEU A 147 15.54 6.38 -11.80
CA LEU A 147 16.05 5.03 -11.55
C LEU A 147 15.36 3.99 -12.42
N LYS A 148 14.06 4.16 -12.65
CA LYS A 148 13.21 3.24 -13.40
C LYS A 148 12.13 4.00 -14.18
N THR A 149 11.72 3.38 -15.29
CA THR A 149 10.58 3.84 -16.10
C THR A 149 9.70 2.64 -16.41
N PHE A 150 8.39 2.77 -16.14
CA PHE A 150 7.39 1.75 -16.43
C PHE A 150 6.38 2.24 -17.46
N GLU A 151 6.08 1.41 -18.44
CA GLU A 151 4.87 1.53 -19.24
C GLU A 151 3.75 0.72 -18.59
N VAL A 152 2.70 1.38 -18.13
CA VAL A 152 1.53 0.73 -17.51
C VAL A 152 0.39 0.65 -18.51
N ASP A 153 -0.05 -0.56 -18.84
CA ASP A 153 -1.24 -0.78 -19.66
C ASP A 153 -2.50 -0.57 -18.81
N ARG A 154 -3.32 0.42 -19.19
CA ARG A 154 -4.52 0.82 -18.44
C ARG A 154 -5.62 -0.23 -18.44
N ARG A 155 -5.63 -1.11 -19.43
CA ARG A 155 -6.67 -2.13 -19.59
C ARG A 155 -6.35 -3.41 -18.80
N THR A 156 -5.04 -3.77 -18.75
CA THR A 156 -4.62 -5.02 -18.10
C THR A 156 -4.10 -4.83 -16.69
N GLY A 157 -3.77 -3.59 -16.29
CA GLY A 157 -3.16 -3.31 -14.98
C GLY A 157 -1.75 -3.90 -14.87
N THR A 158 -1.02 -3.97 -15.99
CA THR A 158 0.36 -4.48 -15.98
C THR A 158 1.35 -3.36 -16.19
N ALA A 159 2.45 -3.37 -15.42
CA ALA A 159 3.56 -2.43 -15.53
C ALA A 159 4.79 -3.11 -16.13
N LYS A 160 5.26 -2.63 -17.29
CA LYS A 160 6.44 -3.14 -17.97
C LYS A 160 7.62 -2.20 -17.75
N ASP A 161 8.69 -2.69 -17.13
CA ASP A 161 9.96 -1.96 -17.06
C ASP A 161 10.53 -1.74 -18.46
N VAL A 162 10.76 -0.50 -18.83
CA VAL A 162 11.25 -0.11 -20.16
C VAL A 162 12.64 -0.67 -20.43
N SER A 163 13.51 -0.80 -19.42
CA SER A 163 14.88 -1.28 -19.54
C SER A 163 14.99 -2.80 -19.62
N THR A 164 14.43 -3.51 -18.64
CA THR A 164 14.57 -4.97 -18.49
C THR A 164 13.50 -5.77 -19.23
N LYS A 165 12.41 -5.13 -19.63
CA LYS A 165 11.21 -5.73 -20.23
C LYS A 165 10.42 -6.65 -19.28
N ILE A 166 10.79 -6.69 -18.00
CA ILE A 166 10.04 -7.43 -16.98
C ILE A 166 8.66 -6.77 -16.81
N VAL A 167 7.64 -7.61 -16.65
CA VAL A 167 6.25 -7.18 -16.47
C VAL A 167 5.82 -7.55 -15.07
N LEU A 168 5.27 -6.57 -14.35
CA LEU A 168 4.66 -6.71 -13.03
C LEU A 168 3.14 -6.60 -13.15
N ASP A 169 2.41 -7.41 -12.40
CA ASP A 169 0.97 -7.26 -12.21
C ASP A 169 0.74 -6.25 -11.05
N LEU A 170 -0.10 -5.26 -11.27
CA LEU A 170 -0.38 -4.22 -10.27
C LEU A 170 -1.37 -4.70 -9.19
N TYR A 171 -2.12 -5.77 -9.45
CA TYR A 171 -3.20 -6.26 -8.59
C TYR A 171 -2.90 -7.61 -7.91
N GLU A 172 -1.68 -8.08 -8.03
CA GLU A 172 -1.20 -9.30 -7.34
C GLU A 172 -1.02 -9.14 -5.84
#